data_d34e975cf20c1c3035260a6cb26429c8
#
_entry.id   d34e975cf20c1c3035260a6cb26429c8
#
_cell.length_a   1.000
_cell.length_b   1.000
_cell.length_c   1.000
_cell.angle_alpha   90.00
_cell.angle_beta   90.00
_cell.angle_gamma   90.00
#
_symmetry.space_group_name_H-M   'P 1'
#
loop_
_entity.id
_entity.type
_entity.pdbx_description
1 polymer ?
#
loop_
_entity_poly.entity_id
_entity_poly.type
_entity_poly.pdbx_seq_one_letter_code
_entity_poly.pdbx_strand_id
1 'polypeptide(L)'
;MAKLVEQERNEIILTNQEDLLAYDGSDLAMEERLKVDDKKVDEMILSLNQLACQEDPVGVERFSFVHDNGIKVINKTAAFGTILIIYESRPDVTIEAGGIAFKSGNKILLKGGKESLRSNLKIVSLWHKALEENGVSKEWVEYLNYNRSEIQAFLEKPTQKVDLIVPRGGEKLIEFVKAHATCPVIVSGRGNNFVYVHEKADTDLALKIILNAKTSKISACNAVDKVLIDSKLPNFEGFVAILIEELKEFKVEVIVDESLKSFEDTETLQNEDIWYEEFLDYKIVIGTIDSEQNAIEKINKYCGGHSAVIITKDDKAAQEFMDAVDTAAVYQNASTRFTDGGQFGLGGELAISTDKLHQRGPIGLQHLVTNKWYVYGEGQVR
;
A
#
# COMPACT_ATOMS: atom_id res chain seq x y z
N MET A 1 -8.64 12.34 -19.79
CA MET A 1 -9.08 12.38 -18.38
C MET A 1 -8.51 13.58 -17.63
N ALA A 2 -7.17 13.78 -17.52
CA ALA A 2 -6.59 14.92 -16.79
C ALA A 2 -7.14 16.29 -17.20
N LYS A 3 -7.32 16.55 -18.51
CA LYS A 3 -7.93 17.79 -19.01
C LYS A 3 -9.38 17.97 -18.55
N LEU A 4 -10.17 16.90 -18.49
CA LEU A 4 -11.55 16.96 -18.02
C LEU A 4 -11.63 17.20 -16.50
N VAL A 5 -10.72 16.59 -15.72
CA VAL A 5 -10.62 16.86 -14.28
C VAL A 5 -10.33 18.34 -14.03
N GLU A 6 -9.40 18.94 -14.79
CA GLU A 6 -9.11 20.38 -14.70
C GLU A 6 -10.31 21.26 -15.10
N GLN A 7 -10.97 20.94 -16.20
CA GLN A 7 -12.13 21.68 -16.68
C GLN A 7 -13.32 21.63 -15.71
N GLU A 8 -13.52 20.51 -15.04
CA GLU A 8 -14.62 20.25 -14.14
C GLU A 8 -14.23 20.41 -12.64
N ARG A 9 -13.08 21.01 -12.36
CA ARG A 9 -12.50 21.20 -11.02
C ARG A 9 -13.54 21.68 -10.01
N ASN A 10 -14.20 22.81 -10.32
CA ASN A 10 -15.18 23.42 -9.43
C ASN A 10 -16.37 22.48 -9.15
N GLU A 11 -16.84 21.77 -10.17
CA GLU A 11 -17.95 20.82 -10.03
C GLU A 11 -17.55 19.60 -9.19
N ILE A 12 -16.32 19.12 -9.29
CA ILE A 12 -15.79 18.03 -8.45
C ILE A 12 -15.79 18.49 -6.99
N ILE A 13 -15.26 19.69 -6.71
CA ILE A 13 -15.18 20.26 -5.35
C ILE A 13 -16.58 20.51 -4.77
N LEU A 14 -17.49 21.10 -5.55
CA LEU A 14 -18.87 21.35 -5.11
C LEU A 14 -19.59 20.02 -4.80
N THR A 15 -19.48 19.03 -5.67
CA THR A 15 -20.06 17.69 -5.44
C THR A 15 -19.48 17.03 -4.19
N ASN A 16 -18.18 17.21 -3.94
CA ASN A 16 -17.53 16.69 -2.73
C ASN A 16 -18.00 17.43 -1.45
N GLN A 17 -18.27 18.72 -1.53
CA GLN A 17 -18.85 19.46 -0.41
C GLN A 17 -20.23 18.91 -0.01
N GLU A 18 -21.04 18.44 -0.97
CA GLU A 18 -22.31 17.77 -0.66
C GLU A 18 -22.12 16.45 0.09
N ASP A 19 -21.08 15.67 -0.25
CA ASP A 19 -20.71 14.45 0.47
C ASP A 19 -20.22 14.78 1.89
N LEU A 20 -19.38 15.81 2.05
CA LEU A 20 -18.90 16.28 3.35
C LEU A 20 -20.03 16.77 4.25
N LEU A 21 -20.99 17.54 3.70
CA LEU A 21 -22.17 18.01 4.44
C LEU A 21 -23.11 16.87 4.86
N ALA A 22 -23.13 15.78 4.10
CA ALA A 22 -23.93 14.60 4.40
C ALA A 22 -23.24 13.62 5.37
N TYR A 23 -21.94 13.82 5.63
CA TYR A 23 -21.19 13.03 6.59
C TYR A 23 -21.50 13.48 8.01
N ASP A 24 -22.09 12.61 8.81
CA ASP A 24 -22.52 12.85 10.19
C ASP A 24 -21.62 12.17 11.24
N GLY A 25 -20.51 11.55 10.78
CA GLY A 25 -19.58 10.85 11.63
C GLY A 25 -18.64 11.77 12.40
N SER A 26 -18.11 11.25 13.50
CA SER A 26 -17.12 11.94 14.35
C SER A 26 -15.67 11.55 14.05
N ASP A 27 -15.44 10.72 13.03
CA ASP A 27 -14.09 10.26 12.64
C ASP A 27 -13.41 11.32 11.76
N LEU A 28 -12.55 12.13 12.38
CA LEU A 28 -11.77 13.17 11.70
C LEU A 28 -10.85 12.63 10.61
N ALA A 29 -10.33 11.41 10.77
CA ALA A 29 -9.48 10.78 9.76
C ALA A 29 -10.31 10.38 8.52
N MET A 30 -11.56 9.97 8.71
CA MET A 30 -12.48 9.70 7.62
C MET A 30 -12.85 11.00 6.88
N GLU A 31 -13.14 12.09 7.60
CA GLU A 31 -13.44 13.39 7.02
C GLU A 31 -12.26 13.92 6.17
N GLU A 32 -11.02 13.81 6.69
CA GLU A 32 -9.82 14.19 5.97
C GLU A 32 -9.64 13.39 4.68
N ARG A 33 -9.90 12.08 4.71
CA ARG A 33 -9.83 11.20 3.54
C ARG A 33 -10.91 11.49 2.50
N LEU A 34 -12.10 11.88 2.95
CA LEU A 34 -13.24 12.20 2.10
C LEU A 34 -13.04 13.50 1.35
N LYS A 35 -12.34 14.47 1.95
CA LYS A 35 -12.19 15.83 1.45
C LYS A 35 -11.44 15.89 0.13
N VAL A 36 -12.04 16.62 -0.84
CA VAL A 36 -11.41 17.00 -2.12
C VAL A 36 -11.44 18.52 -2.21
N ASP A 37 -10.26 19.12 -2.13
CA ASP A 37 -10.00 20.54 -2.34
C ASP A 37 -9.15 20.75 -3.62
N ASP A 38 -8.80 22.01 -3.92
CA ASP A 38 -7.96 22.35 -5.07
C ASP A 38 -6.66 21.58 -5.11
N LYS A 39 -5.99 21.44 -3.95
CA LYS A 39 -4.74 20.68 -3.84
C LYS A 39 -4.94 19.23 -4.21
N LYS A 40 -6.03 18.61 -3.74
CA LYS A 40 -6.34 17.21 -4.06
C LYS A 40 -6.66 17.02 -5.54
N VAL A 41 -7.33 17.98 -6.17
CA VAL A 41 -7.56 17.97 -7.63
C VAL A 41 -6.24 18.10 -8.39
N ASP A 42 -5.31 18.97 -7.94
CA ASP A 42 -3.97 19.09 -8.54
C ASP A 42 -3.18 17.77 -8.43
N GLU A 43 -3.26 17.08 -7.28
CA GLU A 43 -2.65 15.76 -7.08
C GLU A 43 -3.22 14.71 -8.04
N MET A 44 -4.56 14.69 -8.24
CA MET A 44 -5.22 13.80 -9.21
C MET A 44 -4.74 14.07 -10.65
N ILE A 45 -4.64 15.34 -11.06
CA ILE A 45 -4.17 15.73 -12.40
C ILE A 45 -2.71 15.34 -12.59
N LEU A 46 -1.88 15.61 -11.59
CA LEU A 46 -0.46 15.25 -11.61
C LEU A 46 -0.27 13.73 -11.76
N SER A 47 -1.00 12.95 -10.98
CA SER A 47 -0.99 11.49 -11.03
C SER A 47 -1.36 10.97 -12.43
N LEU A 48 -2.43 11.49 -13.05
CA LEU A 48 -2.82 11.11 -14.40
C LEU A 48 -1.78 11.47 -15.45
N ASN A 49 -1.14 12.65 -15.34
CA ASN A 49 -0.10 13.08 -16.26
C ASN A 49 1.18 12.24 -16.12
N GLN A 50 1.60 11.95 -14.88
CA GLN A 50 2.72 11.05 -14.63
C GLN A 50 2.46 9.66 -15.19
N LEU A 51 1.25 9.14 -14.96
CA LEU A 51 0.82 7.85 -15.49
C LEU A 51 0.82 7.83 -17.03
N ALA A 52 0.37 8.91 -17.68
CA ALA A 52 0.37 9.01 -19.13
C ALA A 52 1.79 8.93 -19.74
N CYS A 53 2.80 9.41 -19.02
CA CYS A 53 4.21 9.39 -19.45
C CYS A 53 4.90 8.04 -19.25
N GLN A 54 4.33 7.12 -18.47
CA GLN A 54 4.92 5.79 -18.26
C GLN A 54 4.78 4.92 -19.51
N GLU A 55 5.71 3.99 -19.71
CA GLU A 55 5.64 3.00 -20.79
C GLU A 55 4.40 2.11 -20.64
N ASP A 56 3.88 1.65 -21.79
CA ASP A 56 2.77 0.71 -21.81
C ASP A 56 3.25 -0.67 -21.33
N PRO A 57 2.67 -1.22 -20.24
CA PRO A 57 3.10 -2.50 -19.72
C PRO A 57 2.55 -3.69 -20.51
N VAL A 58 1.63 -3.48 -21.47
CA VAL A 58 0.97 -4.54 -22.23
C VAL A 58 1.76 -4.87 -23.49
N GLY A 59 1.90 -6.16 -23.81
CA GLY A 59 2.57 -6.64 -25.02
C GLY A 59 4.11 -6.68 -24.95
N VAL A 60 4.68 -6.37 -23.79
CA VAL A 60 6.14 -6.44 -23.56
C VAL A 60 6.60 -7.90 -23.60
N GLU A 61 7.59 -8.19 -24.45
CA GLU A 61 8.20 -9.51 -24.55
C GLU A 61 9.08 -9.78 -23.33
N ARG A 62 8.74 -10.83 -22.57
CA ARG A 62 9.50 -11.28 -21.40
C ARG A 62 10.48 -12.41 -21.71
N PHE A 63 10.12 -13.23 -22.71
CA PHE A 63 10.88 -14.40 -23.09
C PHE A 63 10.53 -14.79 -24.50
N SER A 64 11.52 -15.27 -25.27
CA SER A 64 11.30 -15.95 -26.56
C SER A 64 12.25 -17.14 -26.69
N PHE A 65 11.75 -18.16 -27.40
CA PHE A 65 12.48 -19.40 -27.62
C PHE A 65 12.07 -19.99 -28.98
N VAL A 66 13.04 -20.54 -29.70
CA VAL A 66 12.78 -21.32 -30.91
C VAL A 66 13.17 -22.75 -30.64
N HIS A 67 12.22 -23.65 -30.75
CA HIS A 67 12.40 -25.07 -30.56
C HIS A 67 13.12 -25.67 -31.77
N ASP A 68 13.85 -26.78 -31.60
CA ASP A 68 14.62 -27.46 -32.67
C ASP A 68 13.77 -27.85 -33.87
N ASN A 69 12.48 -28.10 -33.69
CA ASN A 69 11.51 -28.37 -34.76
C ASN A 69 10.96 -27.14 -35.46
N GLY A 70 11.46 -25.94 -35.11
CA GLY A 70 11.07 -24.67 -35.73
C GLY A 70 9.89 -23.94 -35.08
N ILE A 71 9.23 -24.51 -34.05
CA ILE A 71 8.19 -23.79 -33.30
C ILE A 71 8.81 -22.61 -32.60
N LYS A 72 8.23 -21.39 -32.83
CA LYS A 72 8.60 -20.16 -32.12
C LYS A 72 7.63 -19.91 -30.98
N VAL A 73 8.16 -19.78 -29.75
CA VAL A 73 7.41 -19.53 -28.51
C VAL A 73 7.79 -18.15 -28.01
N ILE A 74 6.79 -17.30 -27.75
CA ILE A 74 6.99 -15.96 -27.20
C ILE A 74 6.08 -15.79 -25.98
N ASN A 75 6.63 -15.31 -24.86
CA ASN A 75 5.87 -14.88 -23.69
C ASN A 75 5.80 -13.37 -23.68
N LYS A 76 4.58 -12.80 -23.64
CA LYS A 76 4.35 -11.36 -23.56
C LYS A 76 3.43 -11.04 -22.40
N THR A 77 3.59 -9.85 -21.86
CA THR A 77 2.64 -9.29 -20.90
C THR A 77 1.27 -9.10 -21.53
N ALA A 78 0.22 -9.31 -20.74
CA ALA A 78 -1.17 -9.12 -21.12
C ALA A 78 -1.97 -8.58 -19.93
N ALA A 79 -3.05 -7.85 -20.19
CA ALA A 79 -3.95 -7.43 -19.13
C ALA A 79 -4.53 -8.63 -18.36
N PHE A 80 -4.87 -8.45 -17.09
CA PHE A 80 -5.60 -9.46 -16.31
C PHE A 80 -7.01 -9.70 -16.90
N GLY A 81 -7.66 -8.62 -17.31
CA GLY A 81 -9.04 -8.63 -17.81
C GLY A 81 -9.91 -7.61 -17.08
N THR A 82 -10.69 -8.04 -16.09
CA THR A 82 -11.51 -7.15 -15.26
C THR A 82 -10.98 -7.08 -13.84
N ILE A 83 -10.67 -5.87 -13.37
CA ILE A 83 -10.21 -5.60 -12.00
C ILE A 83 -11.33 -4.92 -11.22
N LEU A 84 -11.70 -5.48 -10.08
CA LEU A 84 -12.61 -4.85 -9.11
C LEU A 84 -11.78 -4.15 -8.03
N ILE A 85 -11.97 -2.84 -7.89
CA ILE A 85 -11.34 -2.03 -6.83
C ILE A 85 -12.42 -1.66 -5.82
N ILE A 86 -12.26 -2.16 -4.58
CA ILE A 86 -13.17 -1.86 -3.47
C ILE A 86 -12.43 -0.95 -2.50
N TYR A 87 -12.94 0.26 -2.27
CA TYR A 87 -12.24 1.26 -1.47
C TYR A 87 -13.16 1.98 -0.50
N GLU A 88 -12.57 2.47 0.57
CA GLU A 88 -13.24 3.32 1.54
C GLU A 88 -13.42 4.75 0.97
N SER A 89 -13.90 5.66 1.76
CA SER A 89 -14.32 7.00 1.36
C SER A 89 -13.16 7.91 0.94
N ARG A 90 -12.58 7.62 -0.23
CA ARG A 90 -11.45 8.32 -0.84
C ARG A 90 -11.73 8.56 -2.33
N PRO A 91 -12.34 9.71 -2.71
CA PRO A 91 -12.64 10.00 -4.11
C PRO A 91 -11.43 9.99 -5.05
N ASP A 92 -10.24 10.34 -4.54
CA ASP A 92 -8.96 10.29 -5.28
C ASP A 92 -8.64 8.90 -5.84
N VAL A 93 -9.02 7.83 -5.13
CA VAL A 93 -8.81 6.45 -5.58
C VAL A 93 -9.55 6.15 -6.89
N THR A 94 -10.70 6.76 -7.14
CA THR A 94 -11.43 6.65 -8.41
C THR A 94 -10.60 7.12 -9.61
N ILE A 95 -9.70 8.08 -9.40
CA ILE A 95 -8.75 8.58 -10.41
C ILE A 95 -7.49 7.72 -10.45
N GLU A 96 -6.81 7.58 -9.31
CA GLU A 96 -5.47 6.97 -9.25
C GLU A 96 -5.52 5.48 -9.57
N ALA A 97 -6.33 4.74 -8.84
CA ALA A 97 -6.46 3.31 -9.03
C ALA A 97 -7.13 2.97 -10.37
N GLY A 98 -8.17 3.75 -10.73
CA GLY A 98 -8.82 3.63 -12.03
C GLY A 98 -7.84 3.86 -13.17
N GLY A 99 -7.00 4.91 -13.09
CA GLY A 99 -6.01 5.25 -14.10
C GLY A 99 -4.96 4.16 -14.30
N ILE A 100 -4.36 3.66 -13.20
CA ILE A 100 -3.34 2.61 -13.26
C ILE A 100 -3.93 1.32 -13.86
N ALA A 101 -5.11 0.90 -13.41
CA ALA A 101 -5.74 -0.31 -13.91
C ALA A 101 -6.18 -0.17 -15.38
N PHE A 102 -6.68 1.00 -15.80
CA PHE A 102 -7.05 1.26 -17.19
C PHE A 102 -5.83 1.25 -18.11
N LYS A 103 -4.76 1.96 -17.76
CA LYS A 103 -3.55 2.02 -18.58
C LYS A 103 -2.87 0.64 -18.75
N SER A 104 -3.03 -0.25 -17.77
CA SER A 104 -2.59 -1.65 -17.91
C SER A 104 -3.55 -2.54 -18.72
N GLY A 105 -4.50 -1.93 -19.46
CA GLY A 105 -5.38 -2.63 -20.40
C GLY A 105 -6.51 -3.40 -19.75
N ASN A 106 -6.88 -3.09 -18.50
CA ASN A 106 -7.95 -3.78 -17.80
C ASN A 106 -9.28 -3.01 -17.83
N LYS A 107 -10.40 -3.73 -17.89
CA LYS A 107 -11.72 -3.22 -17.51
C LYS A 107 -11.75 -3.00 -15.99
N ILE A 108 -12.42 -1.93 -15.56
CA ILE A 108 -12.42 -1.51 -14.16
C ILE A 108 -13.82 -1.51 -13.60
N LEU A 109 -14.01 -2.20 -12.49
CA LEU A 109 -15.18 -2.10 -11.64
C LEU A 109 -14.77 -1.35 -10.36
N LEU A 110 -15.48 -0.29 -10.05
CA LEU A 110 -15.22 0.57 -8.89
C LEU A 110 -16.33 0.41 -7.86
N LYS A 111 -15.97 0.23 -6.59
CA LYS A 111 -16.90 0.19 -5.47
C LYS A 111 -16.33 1.00 -4.30
N GLY A 112 -16.70 2.27 -4.22
CA GLY A 112 -16.31 3.18 -3.12
C GLY A 112 -17.24 3.12 -1.91
N GLY A 113 -16.86 3.80 -0.83
CA GLY A 113 -17.70 4.02 0.35
C GLY A 113 -18.95 4.82 0.02
N LYS A 114 -20.00 4.67 0.84
CA LYS A 114 -21.26 5.41 0.65
C LYS A 114 -21.10 6.90 0.91
N GLU A 115 -20.16 7.28 1.76
CA GLU A 115 -19.86 8.65 2.17
C GLU A 115 -19.30 9.50 1.03
N SER A 116 -18.64 8.86 0.03
CA SER A 116 -18.06 9.52 -1.14
C SER A 116 -18.85 9.25 -2.43
N LEU A 117 -20.09 8.82 -2.33
CA LEU A 117 -20.85 8.32 -3.48
C LEU A 117 -21.02 9.37 -4.58
N ARG A 118 -21.40 10.60 -4.24
CA ARG A 118 -21.63 11.66 -5.23
C ARG A 118 -20.33 12.03 -5.93
N SER A 119 -19.26 12.23 -5.17
CA SER A 119 -17.93 12.52 -5.69
C SER A 119 -17.45 11.41 -6.63
N ASN A 120 -17.61 10.15 -6.24
CA ASN A 120 -17.21 9.00 -7.06
C ASN A 120 -18.00 8.95 -8.38
N LEU A 121 -19.33 9.14 -8.33
CA LEU A 121 -20.18 9.15 -9.53
C LEU A 121 -19.84 10.32 -10.44
N LYS A 122 -19.55 11.51 -9.90
CA LYS A 122 -19.08 12.65 -10.69
C LYS A 122 -17.78 12.30 -11.44
N ILE A 123 -16.80 11.73 -10.73
CA ILE A 123 -15.51 11.34 -11.35
C ILE A 123 -15.71 10.24 -12.40
N VAL A 124 -16.55 9.23 -12.14
CA VAL A 124 -16.88 8.20 -13.12
C VAL A 124 -17.55 8.78 -14.36
N SER A 125 -18.40 9.80 -14.21
CA SER A 125 -18.97 10.49 -15.37
C SER A 125 -17.92 11.15 -16.26
N LEU A 126 -16.82 11.66 -15.67
CA LEU A 126 -15.69 12.20 -16.44
C LEU A 126 -14.89 11.09 -17.13
N TRP A 127 -14.75 9.91 -16.51
CA TRP A 127 -14.21 8.74 -17.19
C TRP A 127 -15.04 8.36 -18.40
N HIS A 128 -16.37 8.29 -18.28
CA HIS A 128 -17.25 7.97 -19.40
C HIS A 128 -17.11 9.00 -20.53
N LYS A 129 -17.10 10.29 -20.20
CA LYS A 129 -16.89 11.36 -21.18
C LYS A 129 -15.53 11.23 -21.88
N ALA A 130 -14.44 10.99 -21.10
CA ALA A 130 -13.11 10.80 -21.66
C ALA A 130 -13.04 9.60 -22.61
N LEU A 131 -13.69 8.49 -22.26
CA LEU A 131 -13.73 7.28 -23.09
C LEU A 131 -14.50 7.51 -24.39
N GLU A 132 -15.70 8.09 -24.31
CA GLU A 132 -16.56 8.37 -25.46
C GLU A 132 -15.92 9.35 -26.43
N GLU A 133 -15.27 10.44 -25.96
CA GLU A 133 -14.53 11.40 -26.78
C GLU A 133 -13.35 10.74 -27.55
N ASN A 134 -12.87 9.60 -27.09
CA ASN A 134 -11.79 8.82 -27.72
C ASN A 134 -12.30 7.55 -28.43
N GLY A 135 -13.62 7.40 -28.63
CA GLY A 135 -14.21 6.26 -29.33
C GLY A 135 -14.12 4.93 -28.56
N VAL A 136 -13.93 4.97 -27.26
CA VAL A 136 -13.85 3.81 -26.39
C VAL A 136 -15.17 3.65 -25.63
N SER A 137 -15.65 2.40 -25.48
CA SER A 137 -16.89 2.13 -24.74
C SER A 137 -16.75 2.55 -23.28
N LYS A 138 -17.77 3.22 -22.75
CA LYS A 138 -17.87 3.57 -21.33
C LYS A 138 -17.88 2.35 -20.38
N GLU A 139 -18.24 1.17 -20.89
CA GLU A 139 -18.23 -0.09 -20.12
C GLU A 139 -16.83 -0.48 -19.62
N TRP A 140 -15.77 0.15 -20.08
CA TRP A 140 -14.43 -0.05 -19.54
C TRP A 140 -14.25 0.45 -18.11
N VAL A 141 -15.09 1.39 -17.68
CA VAL A 141 -15.10 1.90 -16.30
C VAL A 141 -16.53 1.88 -15.79
N GLU A 142 -16.83 1.03 -14.83
CA GLU A 142 -18.16 0.83 -14.25
C GLU A 142 -18.13 1.06 -12.74
N TYR A 143 -19.12 1.77 -12.20
CA TYR A 143 -19.28 1.95 -10.76
C TYR A 143 -20.39 1.06 -10.22
N LEU A 144 -20.05 0.19 -9.27
CA LEU A 144 -20.99 -0.68 -8.58
C LEU A 144 -21.58 0.05 -7.38
N ASN A 145 -22.76 0.65 -7.57
CA ASN A 145 -23.51 1.29 -6.48
C ASN A 145 -24.22 0.26 -5.63
N TYR A 146 -23.46 -0.65 -5.01
CA TYR A 146 -23.95 -1.72 -4.17
C TYR A 146 -23.86 -1.36 -2.69
N ASN A 147 -24.87 -1.77 -1.91
CA ASN A 147 -24.77 -1.78 -0.46
C ASN A 147 -23.93 -2.99 0.03
N ARG A 148 -23.77 -3.13 1.36
CA ARG A 148 -22.91 -4.18 1.93
C ARG A 148 -23.35 -5.60 1.58
N SER A 149 -24.66 -5.87 1.58
CA SER A 149 -25.17 -7.20 1.25
C SER A 149 -25.08 -7.51 -0.24
N GLU A 150 -25.29 -6.50 -1.09
CA GLU A 150 -25.18 -6.65 -2.54
C GLU A 150 -23.72 -6.88 -2.97
N ILE A 151 -22.74 -6.17 -2.40
CA ILE A 151 -21.34 -6.42 -2.72
C ILE A 151 -20.88 -7.79 -2.19
N GLN A 152 -21.38 -8.23 -1.04
CA GLN A 152 -21.10 -9.58 -0.54
C GLN A 152 -21.62 -10.64 -1.52
N ALA A 153 -22.88 -10.55 -1.91
CA ALA A 153 -23.48 -11.46 -2.89
C ALA A 153 -22.71 -11.46 -4.23
N PHE A 154 -22.26 -10.29 -4.66
CA PHE A 154 -21.45 -10.16 -5.87
C PHE A 154 -20.07 -10.83 -5.72
N LEU A 155 -19.40 -10.70 -4.59
CA LEU A 155 -18.11 -11.35 -4.32
C LEU A 155 -18.23 -12.87 -4.30
N GLU A 156 -19.29 -13.39 -3.68
CA GLU A 156 -19.58 -14.84 -3.59
C GLU A 156 -20.02 -15.43 -4.93
N LYS A 157 -20.80 -14.67 -5.71
CA LYS A 157 -21.30 -15.07 -7.03
C LYS A 157 -21.34 -13.88 -7.99
N PRO A 158 -20.21 -13.53 -8.61
CA PRO A 158 -20.15 -12.42 -9.53
C PRO A 158 -21.13 -12.56 -10.71
N THR A 159 -21.89 -11.49 -11.00
CA THR A 159 -22.81 -11.43 -12.15
C THR A 159 -22.09 -11.09 -13.45
N GLN A 160 -20.83 -10.69 -13.39
CA GLN A 160 -19.92 -10.51 -14.51
C GLN A 160 -18.53 -11.01 -14.12
N LYS A 161 -17.67 -11.25 -15.11
CA LYS A 161 -16.32 -11.76 -14.87
C LYS A 161 -15.50 -10.75 -14.07
N VAL A 162 -14.82 -11.23 -13.03
CA VAL A 162 -13.79 -10.51 -12.26
C VAL A 162 -12.56 -11.38 -12.22
N ASP A 163 -11.43 -10.83 -12.67
CA ASP A 163 -10.16 -11.57 -12.75
C ASP A 163 -9.24 -11.26 -11.56
N LEU A 164 -9.43 -10.09 -10.93
CA LEU A 164 -8.62 -9.63 -9.79
C LEU A 164 -9.42 -8.66 -8.93
N ILE A 165 -9.30 -8.75 -7.61
CA ILE A 165 -9.87 -7.79 -6.66
C ILE A 165 -8.75 -7.07 -5.91
N VAL A 166 -8.89 -5.75 -5.74
CA VAL A 166 -7.97 -4.92 -4.99
C VAL A 166 -8.73 -4.13 -3.93
N PRO A 167 -8.76 -4.59 -2.67
CA PRO A 167 -9.30 -3.80 -1.58
C PRO A 167 -8.35 -2.67 -1.18
N ARG A 168 -8.91 -1.47 -0.95
CA ARG A 168 -8.21 -0.25 -0.54
C ARG A 168 -8.88 0.34 0.70
N GLY A 169 -8.49 -0.10 1.87
CA GLY A 169 -9.07 0.35 3.15
C GLY A 169 -8.48 -0.38 4.33
N GLY A 170 -9.12 -0.24 5.48
CA GLY A 170 -8.68 -0.86 6.72
C GLY A 170 -8.85 -2.38 6.74
N GLU A 171 -8.29 -3.01 7.76
CA GLU A 171 -8.26 -4.47 7.94
C GLU A 171 -9.66 -5.12 7.80
N LYS A 172 -10.69 -4.50 8.38
CA LYS A 172 -12.07 -5.02 8.30
C LYS A 172 -12.59 -5.16 6.87
N LEU A 173 -12.21 -4.23 5.97
CA LEU A 173 -12.55 -4.33 4.56
C LEU A 173 -11.76 -5.47 3.89
N ILE A 174 -10.49 -5.58 4.17
CA ILE A 174 -9.61 -6.61 3.60
C ILE A 174 -10.09 -8.00 4.01
N GLU A 175 -10.35 -8.22 5.29
CA GLU A 175 -10.87 -9.49 5.81
C GLU A 175 -12.25 -9.82 5.23
N PHE A 176 -13.13 -8.83 5.09
CA PHE A 176 -14.43 -9.00 4.44
C PHE A 176 -14.27 -9.47 2.99
N VAL A 177 -13.39 -8.83 2.22
CA VAL A 177 -13.15 -9.21 0.82
C VAL A 177 -12.53 -10.61 0.74
N LYS A 178 -11.53 -10.92 1.57
CA LYS A 178 -10.90 -12.25 1.62
C LYS A 178 -11.89 -13.37 1.95
N ALA A 179 -12.81 -13.10 2.86
CA ALA A 179 -13.80 -14.10 3.29
C ALA A 179 -14.84 -14.44 2.20
N HIS A 180 -15.12 -13.51 1.27
CA HIS A 180 -16.22 -13.66 0.30
C HIS A 180 -15.76 -13.73 -1.16
N ALA A 181 -14.51 -13.36 -1.47
CA ALA A 181 -14.01 -13.35 -2.84
C ALA A 181 -13.85 -14.77 -3.42
N THR A 182 -14.25 -14.94 -4.68
CA THR A 182 -14.10 -16.18 -5.44
C THR A 182 -13.02 -16.10 -6.53
N CYS A 183 -12.27 -14.99 -6.58
CA CYS A 183 -11.13 -14.79 -7.48
C CYS A 183 -9.94 -14.21 -6.70
N PRO A 184 -8.73 -14.14 -7.29
CA PRO A 184 -7.54 -13.61 -6.63
C PRO A 184 -7.75 -12.20 -6.05
N VAL A 185 -7.19 -11.97 -4.86
CA VAL A 185 -7.23 -10.68 -4.16
C VAL A 185 -5.79 -10.23 -3.91
N ILE A 186 -5.46 -8.99 -4.26
CA ILE A 186 -4.20 -8.36 -3.81
C ILE A 186 -4.43 -7.82 -2.40
N VAL A 187 -3.82 -8.46 -1.42
CA VAL A 187 -3.97 -8.09 -0.02
C VAL A 187 -2.90 -7.08 0.38
N SER A 188 -3.35 -5.93 0.87
CA SER A 188 -2.51 -5.02 1.62
C SER A 188 -2.58 -5.42 3.10
N GLY A 189 -1.50 -5.97 3.64
CA GLY A 189 -1.44 -6.33 5.06
C GLY A 189 -1.27 -5.11 5.95
N ARG A 190 -1.16 -5.37 7.25
CA ARG A 190 -0.94 -4.33 8.26
C ARG A 190 0.40 -3.65 8.06
N GLY A 191 0.41 -2.33 8.21
CA GLY A 191 1.64 -1.52 8.21
C GLY A 191 2.33 -1.51 9.58
N ASN A 192 2.36 -2.62 10.29
CA ASN A 192 3.05 -2.76 11.58
C ASN A 192 4.56 -2.88 11.38
N ASN A 193 5.24 -1.76 11.14
CA ASN A 193 6.63 -1.74 10.75
C ASN A 193 7.57 -1.72 11.94
N PHE A 194 8.73 -2.35 11.77
CA PHE A 194 9.75 -2.51 12.80
C PHE A 194 11.07 -1.83 12.43
N VAL A 195 11.72 -1.25 13.42
CA VAL A 195 13.12 -0.84 13.37
C VAL A 195 13.90 -1.66 14.40
N TYR A 196 14.95 -2.32 13.97
CA TYR A 196 15.93 -2.97 14.83
C TYR A 196 17.21 -2.15 14.90
N VAL A 197 17.55 -1.69 16.09
CA VAL A 197 18.79 -0.98 16.41
C VAL A 197 19.80 -2.01 16.89
N HIS A 198 20.71 -2.40 16.00
CA HIS A 198 21.72 -3.43 16.25
C HIS A 198 22.84 -2.94 17.18
N GLU A 199 23.58 -3.84 17.84
CA GLU A 199 24.70 -3.51 18.76
C GLU A 199 25.77 -2.60 18.14
N LYS A 200 25.94 -2.64 16.81
CA LYS A 200 26.89 -1.78 16.05
C LYS A 200 26.20 -0.64 15.32
N ALA A 201 25.04 -0.19 15.80
CA ALA A 201 24.34 0.93 15.20
C ALA A 201 25.08 2.25 15.44
N ASP A 202 24.83 3.20 14.53
CA ASP A 202 25.05 4.61 14.78
C ASP A 202 23.83 5.18 15.48
N THR A 203 23.96 5.61 16.72
CA THR A 203 22.83 6.07 17.54
C THR A 203 22.17 7.35 17.03
N ASP A 204 22.96 8.29 16.47
CA ASP A 204 22.41 9.51 15.92
C ASP A 204 21.61 9.22 14.64
N LEU A 205 22.11 8.31 13.81
CA LEU A 205 21.38 7.84 12.63
C LEU A 205 20.11 7.09 13.03
N ALA A 206 20.17 6.25 14.06
CA ALA A 206 19.02 5.51 14.58
C ALA A 206 17.91 6.46 15.04
N LEU A 207 18.25 7.45 15.84
CA LEU A 207 17.34 8.48 16.31
C LEU A 207 16.67 9.21 15.14
N LYS A 208 17.46 9.70 14.19
CA LYS A 208 16.96 10.39 12.98
C LYS A 208 15.98 9.53 12.18
N ILE A 209 16.29 8.25 11.96
CA ILE A 209 15.44 7.33 11.18
C ILE A 209 14.15 7.04 11.94
N ILE A 210 14.20 6.72 13.22
CA ILE A 210 13.03 6.39 14.03
C ILE A 210 12.07 7.58 14.11
N LEU A 211 12.58 8.78 14.42
CA LEU A 211 11.78 10.00 14.47
C LEU A 211 11.10 10.28 13.11
N ASN A 212 11.86 10.25 12.02
CA ASN A 212 11.31 10.44 10.69
C ASN A 212 10.23 9.39 10.37
N ALA A 213 10.53 8.11 10.63
CA ALA A 213 9.61 7.02 10.32
C ALA A 213 8.32 7.07 11.15
N LYS A 214 8.37 7.61 12.37
CA LYS A 214 7.19 7.74 13.23
C LYS A 214 6.41 9.03 13.01
N THR A 215 7.09 10.18 12.89
CA THR A 215 6.42 11.48 13.03
C THR A 215 6.07 12.19 11.72
N SER A 216 6.68 11.80 10.59
CA SER A 216 6.47 12.49 9.31
C SER A 216 5.05 12.33 8.74
N LYS A 217 4.39 11.18 8.98
CA LYS A 217 2.98 10.92 8.63
C LYS A 217 2.49 9.66 9.35
N ILE A 218 1.89 9.83 10.50
CA ILE A 218 1.47 8.72 11.37
C ILE A 218 0.39 7.81 10.76
N SER A 219 -0.49 8.38 9.94
CA SER A 219 -1.60 7.65 9.30
C SER A 219 -1.18 6.82 8.08
N ALA A 220 0.11 6.79 7.75
CA ALA A 220 0.60 6.01 6.62
C ALA A 220 1.00 4.59 7.04
N CYS A 221 0.65 3.60 6.22
CA CYS A 221 0.97 2.19 6.45
C CYS A 221 2.48 1.88 6.53
N ASN A 222 3.34 2.81 6.08
CA ASN A 222 4.79 2.70 6.17
C ASN A 222 5.40 3.49 7.37
N ALA A 223 4.57 4.03 8.28
CA ALA A 223 5.05 4.59 9.54
C ALA A 223 5.57 3.48 10.46
N VAL A 224 6.58 3.76 11.29
CA VAL A 224 7.09 2.77 12.26
C VAL A 224 6.21 2.74 13.50
N ASP A 225 5.95 1.55 14.01
CA ASP A 225 5.19 1.33 15.24
C ASP A 225 6.00 0.60 16.33
N LYS A 226 7.06 -0.10 15.95
CA LYS A 226 7.85 -0.94 16.86
C LYS A 226 9.34 -0.69 16.68
N VAL A 227 10.05 -0.53 17.79
CA VAL A 227 11.50 -0.42 17.85
C VAL A 227 12.05 -1.52 18.75
N LEU A 228 12.99 -2.29 18.26
CA LEU A 228 13.76 -3.27 19.01
C LEU A 228 15.19 -2.75 19.15
N ILE A 229 15.69 -2.69 20.39
CA ILE A 229 17.04 -2.20 20.66
C ILE A 229 17.88 -3.35 21.22
N ASP A 230 19.01 -3.61 20.59
CA ASP A 230 19.94 -4.63 21.10
C ASP A 230 20.51 -4.22 22.48
N SER A 231 20.38 -5.11 23.45
CA SER A 231 20.87 -4.87 24.82
C SER A 231 22.38 -4.65 24.92
N LYS A 232 23.12 -5.05 23.88
CA LYS A 232 24.57 -4.87 23.78
C LYS A 232 24.97 -3.55 23.11
N LEU A 233 23.99 -2.72 22.74
CA LEU A 233 24.27 -1.41 22.15
C LEU A 233 25.13 -0.59 23.11
N PRO A 234 26.27 0.00 22.69
CA PRO A 234 27.04 0.90 23.52
C PRO A 234 26.19 2.05 24.03
N ASN A 235 26.29 2.36 25.34
CA ASN A 235 25.47 3.37 26.03
C ASN A 235 23.94 3.15 25.85
N PHE A 236 23.51 1.91 25.94
CA PHE A 236 22.10 1.48 25.75
C PHE A 236 21.11 2.36 26.52
N GLU A 237 21.30 2.52 27.85
CA GLU A 237 20.39 3.32 28.68
C GLU A 237 20.34 4.80 28.26
N GLY A 238 21.50 5.38 27.91
CA GLY A 238 21.57 6.75 27.43
C GLY A 238 20.84 6.93 26.09
N PHE A 239 20.99 5.98 25.18
CA PHE A 239 20.27 6.02 23.91
C PHE A 239 18.75 5.89 24.09
N VAL A 240 18.29 4.95 24.93
CA VAL A 240 16.86 4.77 25.22
C VAL A 240 16.27 6.04 25.85
N ALA A 241 16.97 6.65 26.81
CA ALA A 241 16.52 7.91 27.44
C ALA A 241 16.34 9.04 26.42
N ILE A 242 17.33 9.26 25.55
CA ILE A 242 17.27 10.28 24.49
C ILE A 242 16.12 9.97 23.52
N LEU A 243 15.97 8.72 23.10
CA LEU A 243 14.91 8.34 22.16
C LEU A 243 13.51 8.61 22.74
N ILE A 244 13.30 8.30 24.03
CA ILE A 244 12.03 8.56 24.72
C ILE A 244 11.79 10.07 24.80
N GLU A 245 12.79 10.86 25.18
CA GLU A 245 12.69 12.32 25.30
C GLU A 245 12.31 12.96 23.96
N GLU A 246 13.01 12.62 22.88
CA GLU A 246 12.75 13.14 21.53
C GLU A 246 11.34 12.73 21.02
N LEU A 247 10.92 11.49 21.22
CA LEU A 247 9.58 11.04 20.84
C LEU A 247 8.48 11.84 21.56
N LYS A 248 8.67 12.17 22.83
CA LYS A 248 7.74 13.00 23.61
C LYS A 248 7.63 14.42 23.12
N GLU A 249 8.72 15.02 22.64
CA GLU A 249 8.66 16.35 22.02
C GLU A 249 7.67 16.38 20.84
N PHE A 250 7.55 15.26 20.13
CA PHE A 250 6.54 15.06 19.08
C PHE A 250 5.20 14.55 19.60
N LYS A 251 4.98 14.50 20.91
CA LYS A 251 3.76 14.00 21.56
C LYS A 251 3.45 12.53 21.24
N VAL A 252 4.48 11.73 21.01
CA VAL A 252 4.33 10.29 20.78
C VAL A 252 4.22 9.59 22.15
N GLU A 253 3.15 8.82 22.33
CA GLU A 253 2.97 7.91 23.46
C GLU A 253 3.96 6.75 23.33
N VAL A 254 4.80 6.57 24.34
CA VAL A 254 5.85 5.55 24.34
C VAL A 254 5.46 4.42 25.27
N ILE A 255 5.32 3.22 24.70
CA ILE A 255 5.08 1.98 25.42
C ILE A 255 6.39 1.19 25.45
N VAL A 256 6.76 0.65 26.58
CA VAL A 256 8.02 -0.07 26.75
C VAL A 256 7.79 -1.50 27.25
N ASP A 257 8.70 -2.40 26.94
CA ASP A 257 8.70 -3.74 27.55
C ASP A 257 9.11 -3.71 29.02
N GLU A 258 8.96 -4.82 29.72
CA GLU A 258 9.23 -4.94 31.16
C GLU A 258 10.67 -4.57 31.55
N SER A 259 11.63 -4.76 30.64
CA SER A 259 13.05 -4.44 30.90
C SER A 259 13.33 -2.94 30.96
N LEU A 260 12.47 -2.14 30.35
CA LEU A 260 12.59 -0.67 30.25
C LEU A 260 11.61 0.07 31.17
N LYS A 261 10.88 -0.60 32.03
CA LYS A 261 9.86 -0.01 32.92
C LYS A 261 10.37 1.04 33.91
N SER A 262 11.69 1.14 34.12
CA SER A 262 12.32 2.15 34.98
C SER A 262 12.39 3.55 34.33
N PHE A 263 12.16 3.65 33.01
CA PHE A 263 12.14 4.95 32.34
C PHE A 263 10.83 5.68 32.64
N GLU A 264 10.97 6.91 33.13
CA GLU A 264 9.82 7.75 33.51
C GLU A 264 8.99 8.14 32.27
N ASP A 265 7.71 8.44 32.51
CA ASP A 265 6.75 8.88 31.48
C ASP A 265 6.56 7.88 30.32
N THR A 266 6.67 6.62 30.57
CA THR A 266 6.36 5.54 29.63
C THR A 266 5.26 4.65 30.17
N GLU A 267 4.53 3.98 29.27
CA GLU A 267 3.61 2.92 29.68
C GLU A 267 4.29 1.56 29.53
N THR A 268 4.09 0.66 30.50
CA THR A 268 4.60 -0.71 30.39
C THR A 268 3.60 -1.57 29.61
N LEU A 269 4.11 -2.41 28.71
CA LEU A 269 3.33 -3.41 27.97
C LEU A 269 2.40 -4.22 28.87
N GLN A 270 1.11 -4.25 28.58
CA GLN A 270 0.12 -5.01 29.32
C GLN A 270 0.00 -6.46 28.84
N ASN A 271 0.20 -6.69 27.56
CA ASN A 271 0.15 -8.02 26.92
C ASN A 271 0.97 -8.04 25.63
N GLU A 272 1.17 -9.23 25.07
CA GLU A 272 1.92 -9.39 23.82
C GLU A 272 1.14 -9.00 22.55
N ASP A 273 -0.18 -8.87 22.59
CA ASP A 273 -1.00 -8.59 21.43
C ASP A 273 -0.69 -7.23 20.80
N ILE A 274 -0.21 -6.29 21.63
CA ILE A 274 0.21 -4.95 21.17
C ILE A 274 1.33 -4.98 20.11
N TRP A 275 2.12 -6.07 20.09
CA TRP A 275 3.14 -6.26 19.04
C TRP A 275 2.52 -6.50 17.66
N TYR A 276 1.25 -6.95 17.59
CA TYR A 276 0.52 -7.13 16.34
C TYR A 276 -0.21 -5.87 15.87
N GLU A 277 -0.43 -4.89 16.76
CA GLU A 277 -1.23 -3.71 16.43
C GLU A 277 -0.50 -2.78 15.47
N GLU A 278 -1.22 -2.30 14.46
CA GLU A 278 -0.88 -1.13 13.66
C GLU A 278 -1.58 0.08 14.29
N PHE A 279 -0.81 1.05 14.77
CA PHE A 279 -1.39 2.13 15.58
C PHE A 279 -2.02 3.22 14.73
N LEU A 280 -1.42 3.60 13.60
CA LEU A 280 -1.85 4.74 12.77
C LEU A 280 -2.04 6.03 13.60
N ASP A 281 -1.26 6.17 14.67
CA ASP A 281 -1.37 7.21 15.69
C ASP A 281 0.03 7.58 16.21
N TYR A 282 0.09 8.64 17.03
CA TYR A 282 1.29 9.05 17.78
C TYR A 282 1.55 8.08 18.95
N LYS A 283 1.83 6.82 18.61
CA LYS A 283 2.07 5.74 19.54
C LYS A 283 3.17 4.81 19.03
N ILE A 284 4.09 4.39 19.89
CA ILE A 284 5.21 3.51 19.52
C ILE A 284 5.52 2.53 20.67
N VAL A 285 5.96 1.32 20.30
CA VAL A 285 6.49 0.35 21.27
C VAL A 285 8.00 0.27 21.15
N ILE A 286 8.70 0.36 22.26
CA ILE A 286 10.14 0.14 22.36
C ILE A 286 10.38 -1.12 23.21
N GLY A 287 11.12 -2.07 22.66
CA GLY A 287 11.49 -3.28 23.35
C GLY A 287 12.98 -3.58 23.26
N THR A 288 13.46 -4.35 24.22
CA THR A 288 14.83 -4.83 24.27
C THR A 288 14.96 -6.20 23.62
N ILE A 289 16.06 -6.42 22.94
CA ILE A 289 16.40 -7.72 22.34
C ILE A 289 17.86 -8.06 22.65
N ASP A 290 18.19 -9.33 22.74
CA ASP A 290 19.51 -9.81 23.15
C ASP A 290 20.36 -10.33 21.98
N SER A 291 19.77 -10.49 20.82
CA SER A 291 20.43 -10.97 19.60
C SER A 291 19.67 -10.59 18.33
N GLU A 292 20.40 -10.50 17.24
CA GLU A 292 19.84 -10.31 15.88
C GLU A 292 18.85 -11.41 15.52
N GLN A 293 19.16 -12.69 15.84
CA GLN A 293 18.26 -13.81 15.56
C GLN A 293 16.92 -13.65 16.25
N ASN A 294 16.88 -13.24 17.52
CA ASN A 294 15.66 -13.00 18.26
C ASN A 294 14.88 -11.78 17.70
N ALA A 295 15.59 -10.76 17.21
CA ALA A 295 14.96 -9.63 16.51
C ALA A 295 14.28 -10.08 15.22
N ILE A 296 14.95 -10.87 14.38
CA ILE A 296 14.40 -11.45 13.15
C ILE A 296 13.15 -12.27 13.44
N GLU A 297 13.21 -13.19 14.42
CA GLU A 297 12.08 -14.03 14.80
C GLU A 297 10.88 -13.20 15.28
N LYS A 298 11.13 -12.19 16.12
CA LYS A 298 10.09 -11.29 16.63
C LYS A 298 9.47 -10.46 15.49
N ILE A 299 10.29 -9.92 14.60
CA ILE A 299 9.81 -9.16 13.44
C ILE A 299 8.97 -10.06 12.53
N ASN A 300 9.47 -11.24 12.16
CA ASN A 300 8.73 -12.17 11.30
C ASN A 300 7.40 -12.62 11.90
N LYS A 301 7.33 -12.71 13.23
CA LYS A 301 6.09 -13.06 13.94
C LYS A 301 5.04 -11.95 13.93
N TYR A 302 5.45 -10.68 14.06
CA TYR A 302 4.52 -9.60 14.41
C TYR A 302 4.35 -8.51 13.34
N CYS A 303 5.29 -8.34 12.39
CA CYS A 303 5.34 -7.16 11.51
C CYS A 303 4.24 -7.07 10.44
N GLY A 304 3.44 -8.10 10.21
CA GLY A 304 2.41 -8.09 9.17
C GLY A 304 2.95 -8.12 7.73
N GLY A 305 4.26 -8.25 7.55
CA GLY A 305 4.90 -8.44 6.25
C GLY A 305 5.11 -7.18 5.40
N HIS A 306 4.96 -5.96 5.97
CA HIS A 306 5.08 -4.71 5.21
C HIS A 306 6.54 -4.23 5.10
N SER A 307 7.12 -3.68 6.18
CA SER A 307 8.49 -3.15 6.14
C SER A 307 9.25 -3.36 7.44
N ALA A 308 10.55 -3.60 7.34
CA ALA A 308 11.44 -3.66 8.50
C ALA A 308 12.79 -3.00 8.17
N VAL A 309 13.45 -2.49 9.21
CA VAL A 309 14.74 -1.80 9.11
C VAL A 309 15.72 -2.41 10.10
N ILE A 310 16.96 -2.63 9.67
CA ILE A 310 18.10 -2.75 10.56
C ILE A 310 18.93 -1.49 10.51
N ILE A 311 19.37 -1.00 11.66
CA ILE A 311 20.33 0.10 11.77
C ILE A 311 21.63 -0.48 12.30
N THR A 312 22.66 -0.49 11.47
CA THR A 312 23.95 -1.08 11.78
C THR A 312 25.07 -0.56 10.89
N LYS A 313 26.32 -0.58 11.38
CA LYS A 313 27.56 -0.39 10.62
C LYS A 313 28.19 -1.72 10.18
N ASP A 314 27.58 -2.86 10.52
CA ASP A 314 28.04 -4.19 10.16
C ASP A 314 27.28 -4.67 8.91
N ASP A 315 27.97 -4.64 7.76
CA ASP A 315 27.36 -5.05 6.48
C ASP A 315 26.98 -6.54 6.45
N LYS A 316 27.68 -7.39 7.21
CA LYS A 316 27.34 -8.81 7.30
C LYS A 316 26.04 -9.02 8.06
N ALA A 317 25.88 -8.39 9.22
CA ALA A 317 24.64 -8.41 9.98
C ALA A 317 23.47 -7.81 9.16
N ALA A 318 23.72 -6.72 8.46
CA ALA A 318 22.72 -6.14 7.57
C ALA A 318 22.23 -7.12 6.50
N GLN A 319 23.15 -7.83 5.84
CA GLN A 319 22.79 -8.80 4.80
C GLN A 319 22.04 -10.02 5.39
N GLU A 320 22.49 -10.56 6.52
CA GLU A 320 21.83 -11.66 7.22
C GLU A 320 20.40 -11.28 7.62
N PHE A 321 20.22 -10.08 8.16
CA PHE A 321 18.89 -9.54 8.50
C PHE A 321 18.00 -9.36 7.25
N MET A 322 18.54 -8.76 6.18
CA MET A 322 17.78 -8.50 4.96
C MET A 322 17.33 -9.79 4.25
N ASP A 323 18.12 -10.85 4.34
CA ASP A 323 17.81 -12.16 3.75
C ASP A 323 16.79 -12.94 4.61
N ALA A 324 16.82 -12.76 5.93
CA ALA A 324 16.03 -13.56 6.87
C ALA A 324 14.68 -12.92 7.26
N VAL A 325 14.53 -11.60 7.14
CA VAL A 325 13.28 -10.90 7.46
C VAL A 325 12.28 -11.00 6.32
N ASP A 326 11.11 -11.55 6.61
CA ASP A 326 10.05 -11.82 5.63
C ASP A 326 9.04 -10.65 5.53
N THR A 327 9.52 -9.50 5.07
CA THR A 327 8.69 -8.33 4.74
C THR A 327 8.75 -7.98 3.25
N ALA A 328 7.81 -7.17 2.79
CA ALA A 328 7.76 -6.69 1.41
C ALA A 328 8.95 -5.77 1.08
N ALA A 329 9.41 -5.00 2.07
CA ALA A 329 10.59 -4.15 1.96
C ALA A 329 11.46 -4.29 3.21
N VAL A 330 12.75 -4.53 3.02
CA VAL A 330 13.74 -4.59 4.10
C VAL A 330 14.80 -3.54 3.85
N TYR A 331 15.19 -2.82 4.87
CA TYR A 331 16.09 -1.67 4.77
C TYR A 331 17.32 -1.82 5.66
N GLN A 332 18.44 -1.39 5.15
CA GLN A 332 19.60 -1.05 5.97
C GLN A 332 19.71 0.48 6.05
N ASN A 333 19.73 1.03 7.27
CA ASN A 333 20.03 2.43 7.53
C ASN A 333 19.14 3.45 6.78
N ALA A 334 17.87 3.12 6.52
CA ALA A 334 16.93 4.00 5.86
C ALA A 334 15.53 3.91 6.48
N SER A 335 14.75 4.98 6.36
CA SER A 335 13.39 5.05 6.91
C SER A 335 12.42 4.15 6.16
N THR A 336 11.48 3.49 6.87
CA THR A 336 10.36 2.74 6.28
C THR A 336 9.46 3.61 5.40
N ARG A 337 9.52 4.94 5.57
CA ARG A 337 8.76 5.92 4.78
C ARG A 337 9.05 5.86 3.28
N PHE A 338 10.15 5.23 2.88
CA PHE A 338 10.47 4.98 1.47
C PHE A 338 9.66 3.83 0.85
N THR A 339 8.91 3.02 1.61
CA THR A 339 8.02 2.01 1.03
C THR A 339 6.79 2.70 0.42
N ASP A 340 6.96 3.18 -0.79
CA ASP A 340 6.01 3.98 -1.54
C ASP A 340 6.31 3.85 -3.03
N GLY A 341 5.28 3.73 -3.88
CA GLY A 341 5.47 3.52 -5.32
C GLY A 341 6.19 4.66 -6.02
N GLY A 342 5.97 5.91 -5.60
CA GLY A 342 6.68 7.08 -6.12
C GLY A 342 8.15 7.05 -5.73
N GLN A 343 8.45 6.71 -4.47
CA GLN A 343 9.82 6.63 -3.95
C GLN A 343 10.60 5.45 -4.56
N PHE A 344 9.91 4.37 -4.93
CA PHE A 344 10.52 3.20 -5.59
C PHE A 344 10.65 3.36 -7.12
N GLY A 345 10.33 4.54 -7.65
CA GLY A 345 10.44 4.81 -9.09
C GLY A 345 9.33 4.21 -9.94
N LEU A 346 8.23 3.76 -9.33
CA LEU A 346 7.07 3.20 -10.03
C LEU A 346 6.09 4.27 -10.53
N GLY A 347 6.35 5.54 -10.20
CA GLY A 347 5.55 6.71 -10.59
C GLY A 347 4.23 6.84 -9.83
N GLY A 348 3.63 5.78 -9.41
CA GLY A 348 2.39 5.72 -8.62
C GLY A 348 2.13 4.30 -8.15
N GLU A 349 1.23 4.16 -7.18
CA GLU A 349 0.86 2.84 -6.66
C GLU A 349 -0.65 2.66 -6.56
N LEU A 350 -1.09 1.45 -6.85
CA LEU A 350 -2.46 1.02 -6.59
C LEU A 350 -2.65 0.58 -5.13
N ALA A 351 -1.68 -0.15 -4.60
CA ALA A 351 -1.66 -0.70 -3.24
C ALA A 351 -0.24 -1.11 -2.87
N ILE A 352 0.01 -1.43 -1.60
CA ILE A 352 1.22 -2.11 -1.15
C ILE A 352 0.83 -3.53 -0.73
N SER A 353 1.24 -4.52 -1.51
CA SER A 353 0.95 -5.93 -1.22
C SER A 353 1.91 -6.49 -0.20
N THR A 354 1.39 -7.21 0.81
CA THR A 354 2.21 -8.00 1.73
C THR A 354 2.22 -9.49 1.39
N ASP A 355 1.27 -9.94 0.57
CA ASP A 355 1.19 -11.31 0.12
C ASP A 355 2.25 -11.66 -0.95
N LYS A 356 2.65 -12.92 -0.98
CA LYS A 356 3.61 -13.49 -1.94
C LYS A 356 2.90 -14.02 -3.20
N LEU A 357 1.96 -13.23 -3.77
CA LEU A 357 1.30 -13.60 -5.00
C LEU A 357 2.28 -13.42 -6.19
N HIS A 358 1.89 -12.72 -7.26
CA HIS A 358 2.77 -12.43 -8.40
C HIS A 358 3.68 -11.21 -8.16
N GLN A 359 3.32 -10.35 -7.20
CA GLN A 359 4.06 -9.15 -6.79
C GLN A 359 3.87 -8.88 -5.31
N ARG A 360 4.92 -8.42 -4.64
CA ARG A 360 4.95 -8.00 -3.24
C ARG A 360 5.53 -6.59 -3.14
N GLY A 361 5.09 -5.80 -2.15
CA GLY A 361 5.44 -4.39 -2.03
C GLY A 361 4.52 -3.48 -2.85
N PRO A 362 4.96 -2.28 -3.21
CA PRO A 362 4.16 -1.34 -3.99
C PRO A 362 3.72 -1.92 -5.34
N ILE A 363 2.43 -1.87 -5.61
CA ILE A 363 1.81 -2.34 -6.85
C ILE A 363 1.63 -1.14 -7.78
N GLY A 364 2.54 -0.98 -8.73
CA GLY A 364 2.46 0.02 -9.77
C GLY A 364 1.89 -0.52 -11.09
N LEU A 365 1.91 0.30 -12.14
CA LEU A 365 1.37 0.01 -13.46
C LEU A 365 1.84 -1.33 -14.03
N GLN A 366 3.14 -1.61 -13.96
CA GLN A 366 3.79 -2.82 -14.50
C GLN A 366 3.38 -4.12 -13.79
N HIS A 367 2.72 -4.03 -12.63
CA HIS A 367 2.30 -5.17 -11.84
C HIS A 367 0.82 -5.55 -12.06
N LEU A 368 0.06 -4.73 -12.82
CA LEU A 368 -1.34 -5.00 -13.17
C LEU A 368 -1.47 -5.70 -14.54
N VAL A 369 -0.45 -6.46 -14.91
CA VAL A 369 -0.44 -7.34 -16.07
C VAL A 369 -0.05 -8.76 -15.66
N THR A 370 -0.59 -9.71 -16.39
CA THR A 370 -0.18 -11.12 -16.37
C THR A 370 0.66 -11.42 -17.61
N ASN A 371 0.74 -12.66 -18.05
CA ASN A 371 1.44 -13.06 -19.25
C ASN A 371 0.58 -13.95 -20.14
N LYS A 372 0.89 -13.95 -21.46
CA LYS A 372 0.29 -14.80 -22.45
C LYS A 372 1.37 -15.41 -23.35
N TRP A 373 1.23 -16.68 -23.65
CA TRP A 373 2.10 -17.39 -24.56
C TRP A 373 1.56 -17.35 -25.97
N TYR A 374 2.41 -16.97 -26.93
CA TYR A 374 2.15 -16.99 -28.36
C TYR A 374 3.06 -18.06 -28.96
N VAL A 375 2.45 -19.03 -29.63
CA VAL A 375 3.17 -20.15 -30.24
C VAL A 375 2.88 -20.14 -31.74
N TYR A 376 3.93 -20.06 -32.53
CA TYR A 376 3.85 -20.02 -33.99
C TYR A 376 4.49 -21.30 -34.52
N GLY A 377 3.75 -22.00 -35.38
CA GLY A 377 4.17 -23.24 -36.00
C GLY A 377 3.66 -23.37 -37.42
N GLU A 378 4.16 -24.37 -38.15
CA GLU A 378 3.83 -24.71 -39.52
C GLU A 378 3.33 -26.16 -39.64
N GLY A 379 2.61 -26.66 -38.61
CA GLY A 379 2.06 -28.01 -38.59
C GLY A 379 2.87 -29.02 -37.77
N GLN A 380 3.81 -28.55 -36.94
CA GLN A 380 4.57 -29.45 -36.06
C GLN A 380 3.67 -30.15 -35.05
N VAL A 381 3.94 -31.45 -34.84
CA VAL A 381 3.27 -32.30 -33.86
C VAL A 381 4.29 -32.82 -32.86
N ARG A 382 3.86 -33.19 -31.67
CA ARG A 382 4.69 -33.77 -30.62
C ARG A 382 4.62 -35.29 -30.63
#